data_33095a0a6a9fc6e4684cd72d8f3dc0ae
#
_entry.id   33095a0a6a9fc6e4684cd72d8f3dc0ae
#
_cell.length_a   1.000
_cell.length_b   1.000
_cell.length_c   1.000
_cell.angle_alpha   90.00
_cell.angle_beta   90.00
_cell.angle_gamma   90.00
#
_symmetry.space_group_name_H-M   'P 1'
#
loop_
_entity.id
_entity.type
_entity.pdbx_description
1 polymer ?
#
loop_
_entity_poly.entity_id
_entity_poly.type
_entity_poly.pdbx_seq_one_letter_code
_entity_poly.pdbx_strand_id
1 'polypeptide(L)'
;MITVIGLGVKTGDLTKEGEEAILKTAATGGKILVRTAKTPSYGSVKELNVPHETLDFVYDKSRTFATLNKNLCREVRKYGENVAYLVDGAASEDNSVKAILRAAGKKNVRVINGVSKIAEIAAAARFEGCSYQAVSACEIAETLREEGL
;
A
#
# COMPACT_ATOMS: atom_id res chain seq x y z
N MET A 1 -16.19 2.19 6.21
CA MET A 1 -15.39 1.23 5.41
C MET A 1 -14.01 1.82 5.18
N ILE A 2 -12.99 1.03 5.35
CA ILE A 2 -11.61 1.39 4.99
C ILE A 2 -11.44 1.16 3.49
N THR A 3 -10.96 2.14 2.75
CA THR A 3 -10.63 1.98 1.33
C THR A 3 -9.12 1.96 1.15
N VAL A 4 -8.58 0.87 0.66
CA VAL A 4 -7.15 0.74 0.35
C VAL A 4 -6.95 0.99 -1.14
N ILE A 5 -6.01 1.85 -1.49
CA ILE A 5 -5.79 2.27 -2.87
C ILE A 5 -4.31 2.10 -3.25
N GLY A 6 -4.06 1.33 -4.29
CA GLY A 6 -2.73 1.23 -4.90
C GLY A 6 -2.47 2.44 -5.79
N LEU A 7 -1.34 3.11 -5.57
CA LEU A 7 -0.96 4.31 -6.32
C LEU A 7 -0.21 4.00 -7.63
N GLY A 8 0.17 2.75 -7.85
CA GLY A 8 1.03 2.39 -8.96
C GLY A 8 2.51 2.65 -8.66
N VAL A 9 3.33 2.63 -9.69
CA VAL A 9 4.81 2.67 -9.57
C VAL A 9 5.36 4.09 -9.61
N LYS A 10 4.73 4.96 -10.38
CA LYS A 10 5.19 6.35 -10.60
C LYS A 10 4.02 7.31 -10.70
N THR A 11 4.32 8.59 -10.67
CA THR A 11 3.33 9.66 -10.93
C THR A 11 2.65 9.43 -12.28
N GLY A 12 1.33 9.48 -12.29
CA GLY A 12 0.52 9.22 -13.48
C GLY A 12 -0.06 7.81 -13.56
N ASP A 13 0.40 6.89 -12.72
CA ASP A 13 -0.13 5.52 -12.70
C ASP A 13 -1.42 5.36 -11.89
N LEU A 14 -1.82 6.37 -11.12
CA LEU A 14 -3.05 6.31 -10.35
C LEU A 14 -4.25 6.07 -11.27
N THR A 15 -5.02 5.03 -10.98
CA THR A 15 -6.21 4.72 -11.77
C THR A 15 -7.31 5.76 -11.54
N LYS A 16 -8.20 5.89 -12.51
CA LYS A 16 -9.36 6.77 -12.39
C LYS A 16 -10.24 6.39 -11.19
N GLU A 17 -10.45 5.09 -10.99
CA GLU A 17 -11.21 4.58 -9.83
C GLU A 17 -10.54 4.97 -8.51
N GLY A 18 -9.22 4.85 -8.42
CA GLY A 18 -8.45 5.25 -7.25
C GLY A 18 -8.54 6.74 -6.99
N GLU A 19 -8.39 7.57 -8.02
CA GLU A 19 -8.54 9.02 -7.93
C GLU A 19 -9.92 9.42 -7.42
N GLU A 20 -10.97 8.88 -8.02
CA GLU A 20 -12.36 9.16 -7.61
C GLU A 20 -12.61 8.77 -6.15
N ALA A 21 -12.06 7.65 -5.69
CA ALA A 21 -12.19 7.22 -4.29
C ALA A 21 -11.47 8.16 -3.32
N ILE A 22 -10.28 8.66 -3.68
CA ILE A 22 -9.53 9.64 -2.89
C ILE A 22 -10.34 10.94 -2.79
N LEU A 23 -10.80 11.47 -3.91
CA LEU A 23 -11.58 12.73 -3.97
C LEU A 23 -12.89 12.60 -3.19
N LYS A 24 -13.57 11.46 -3.30
CA LYS A 24 -14.79 11.21 -2.53
C LYS A 24 -14.54 11.17 -1.03
N THR A 25 -13.45 10.51 -0.60
CA THR A 25 -13.05 10.47 0.80
C THR A 25 -12.79 11.88 1.33
N ALA A 26 -12.05 12.70 0.58
CA ALA A 26 -11.80 14.09 0.95
C ALA A 26 -13.09 14.90 1.03
N ALA A 27 -13.97 14.77 0.04
CA ALA A 27 -15.23 15.52 -0.04
C ALA A 27 -16.20 15.17 1.10
N THR A 28 -16.13 13.95 1.65
CA THR A 28 -17.00 13.50 2.74
C THR A 28 -16.36 13.66 4.13
N GLY A 29 -15.26 14.43 4.22
CA GLY A 29 -14.57 14.68 5.48
C GLY A 29 -13.78 13.49 6.02
N GLY A 30 -13.54 12.48 5.19
CA GLY A 30 -12.75 11.30 5.55
C GLY A 30 -11.26 11.59 5.66
N LYS A 31 -10.53 10.65 6.24
CA LYS A 31 -9.09 10.75 6.43
C LYS A 31 -8.34 10.08 5.27
N ILE A 32 -7.34 10.75 4.75
CA ILE A 32 -6.46 10.20 3.72
C ILE A 32 -5.08 10.01 4.32
N LEU A 33 -4.63 8.76 4.36
CA LEU A 33 -3.35 8.34 4.91
C LEU A 33 -2.49 7.74 3.81
N VAL A 34 -1.31 8.30 3.59
CA VAL A 34 -0.34 7.78 2.62
C VAL A 34 0.73 7.02 3.39
N ARG A 35 0.95 5.77 3.02
CA ARG A 35 1.92 4.92 3.68
C ARG A 35 3.30 5.56 3.77
N THR A 36 3.78 6.13 2.67
CA THR A 36 5.05 6.87 2.62
C THR A 36 5.06 7.90 1.49
N ALA A 37 5.70 9.02 1.73
CA ALA A 37 5.95 10.05 0.71
C ALA A 37 7.26 9.80 -0.08
N LYS A 38 7.98 8.73 0.23
CA LYS A 38 9.33 8.47 -0.31
C LYS A 38 9.34 7.65 -1.61
N THR A 39 8.20 7.45 -2.22
CA THR A 39 8.08 6.70 -3.49
C THR A 39 7.68 7.61 -4.64
N PRO A 40 8.06 7.27 -5.89
CA PRO A 40 7.68 8.07 -7.06
C PRO A 40 6.16 8.22 -7.25
N SER A 41 5.37 7.24 -6.84
CA SER A 41 3.92 7.27 -6.94
C SER A 41 3.26 8.34 -6.08
N TYR A 42 3.94 8.84 -5.05
CA TYR A 42 3.44 9.92 -4.20
C TYR A 42 3.14 11.21 -4.98
N GLY A 43 3.80 11.42 -6.11
CA GLY A 43 3.51 12.56 -6.99
C GLY A 43 2.05 12.64 -7.42
N SER A 44 1.39 11.50 -7.64
CA SER A 44 -0.04 11.46 -7.96
C SER A 44 -0.92 12.02 -6.85
N VAL A 45 -0.54 11.79 -5.60
CA VAL A 45 -1.27 12.34 -4.44
C VAL A 45 -1.10 13.86 -4.34
N LYS A 46 0.12 14.34 -4.56
CA LYS A 46 0.41 15.79 -4.57
C LYS A 46 -0.36 16.52 -5.66
N GLU A 47 -0.50 15.94 -6.84
CA GLU A 47 -1.25 16.51 -7.96
C GLU A 47 -2.74 16.68 -7.66
N LEU A 48 -3.32 15.82 -6.83
CA LEU A 48 -4.72 15.92 -6.41
C LEU A 48 -4.97 17.08 -5.45
N ASN A 49 -3.94 17.58 -4.80
CA ASN A 49 -4.01 18.69 -3.85
C ASN A 49 -5.09 18.50 -2.76
N VAL A 50 -5.21 17.29 -2.25
CA VAL A 50 -6.14 16.95 -1.16
C VAL A 50 -5.42 16.94 0.18
N PRO A 51 -6.09 17.33 1.28
CA PRO A 51 -5.51 17.19 2.61
C PRO A 51 -5.25 15.73 2.92
N HIS A 52 -4.02 15.41 3.34
CA HIS A 52 -3.62 14.04 3.68
C HIS A 52 -2.49 14.04 4.71
N GLU A 53 -2.27 12.89 5.31
CA GLU A 53 -1.13 12.66 6.21
C GLU A 53 -0.27 11.52 5.67
N THR A 54 1.03 11.61 5.87
CA THR A 54 1.95 10.50 5.56
C THR A 54 2.28 9.73 6.84
N LEU A 55 2.51 8.44 6.70
CA LEU A 55 2.83 7.55 7.82
C LEU A 55 4.33 7.25 7.93
N ASP A 56 5.17 8.10 7.37
CA ASP A 56 6.62 7.92 7.44
C ASP A 56 7.15 7.86 8.89
N PHE A 57 6.51 8.59 9.82
CA PHE A 57 6.87 8.55 11.24
C PHE A 57 6.73 7.16 11.87
N VAL A 58 5.87 6.30 11.32
CA VAL A 58 5.68 4.93 11.82
C VAL A 58 6.92 4.08 11.56
N TYR A 59 7.62 4.34 10.46
CA TYR A 59 8.89 3.66 10.14
C TYR A 59 9.96 3.92 11.21
N ASP A 60 10.07 5.15 11.68
CA ASP A 60 11.05 5.54 12.68
C ASP A 60 10.80 4.88 14.05
N LYS A 61 9.56 4.53 14.32
CA LYS A 61 9.13 3.88 15.58
C LYS A 61 9.15 2.35 15.51
N SER A 62 9.39 1.79 14.34
CA SER A 62 9.26 0.35 14.10
C SER A 62 10.62 -0.28 13.83
N ARG A 63 10.98 -1.29 14.61
CA ARG A 63 12.29 -1.95 14.54
C ARG A 63 12.33 -3.12 13.55
N THR A 64 11.17 -3.72 13.25
CA THR A 64 11.06 -4.86 12.36
C THR A 64 9.92 -4.62 11.36
N PHE A 65 9.93 -5.35 10.24
CA PHE A 65 8.86 -5.26 9.25
C PHE A 65 7.51 -5.75 9.81
N ALA A 66 7.52 -6.77 10.63
CA ALA A 66 6.30 -7.27 11.28
C ALA A 66 5.70 -6.20 12.20
N THR A 67 6.53 -5.54 12.99
CA THR A 67 6.12 -4.43 13.85
C THR A 67 5.64 -3.23 13.04
N LEU A 68 6.33 -2.91 11.95
CA LEU A 68 5.94 -1.84 11.03
C LEU A 68 4.52 -2.06 10.49
N ASN A 69 4.26 -3.24 9.92
CA ASN A 69 2.95 -3.56 9.35
C ASN A 69 1.83 -3.52 10.40
N LYS A 70 2.12 -3.99 11.61
CA LYS A 70 1.18 -3.92 12.75
C LYS A 70 0.89 -2.48 13.16
N ASN A 71 1.91 -1.63 13.21
CA ASN A 71 1.77 -0.22 13.58
C ASN A 71 1.05 0.57 12.49
N LEU A 72 1.33 0.32 11.22
CA LEU A 72 0.60 0.92 10.10
C LEU A 72 -0.89 0.55 10.15
N CYS A 73 -1.19 -0.72 10.40
CA CYS A 73 -2.56 -1.20 10.57
C CYS A 73 -3.26 -0.47 11.72
N ARG A 74 -2.58 -0.29 12.84
CA ARG A 74 -3.12 0.43 14.00
C ARG A 74 -3.44 1.89 13.68
N GLU A 75 -2.53 2.58 12.99
CA GLU A 75 -2.75 3.98 12.58
C GLU A 75 -3.96 4.12 11.66
N VAL A 76 -4.10 3.25 10.67
CA VAL A 76 -5.25 3.27 9.76
C VAL A 76 -6.56 3.04 10.52
N ARG A 77 -6.58 2.05 11.40
CA ARG A 77 -7.80 1.69 12.16
C ARG A 77 -8.18 2.73 13.21
N LYS A 78 -7.26 3.57 13.64
CA LYS A 78 -7.50 4.65 14.59
C LYS A 78 -8.61 5.61 14.12
N TYR A 79 -8.74 5.81 12.82
CA TYR A 79 -9.72 6.70 12.22
C TYR A 79 -11.07 6.03 11.92
N GLY A 80 -11.21 4.75 12.23
CA GLY A 80 -12.46 4.01 12.11
C GLY A 80 -12.92 3.81 10.67
N GLU A 81 -14.09 4.35 10.36
CA GLU A 81 -14.67 4.31 9.02
C GLU A 81 -14.28 5.55 8.20
N ASN A 82 -14.58 5.57 6.93
CA ASN A 82 -14.30 6.69 6.01
C ASN A 82 -12.81 7.11 6.03
N VAL A 83 -11.95 6.14 5.86
CA VAL A 83 -10.51 6.36 5.72
C VAL A 83 -10.03 5.74 4.42
N ALA A 84 -9.18 6.46 3.69
CA ALA A 84 -8.45 5.96 2.52
C ALA A 84 -6.99 5.75 2.91
N TYR A 85 -6.49 4.54 2.69
CA TYR A 85 -5.10 4.17 2.91
C TYR A 85 -4.43 3.91 1.56
N LEU A 86 -3.43 4.71 1.25
CA LEU A 86 -2.76 4.74 -0.04
C LEU A 86 -1.38 4.11 0.05
N VAL A 87 -1.13 3.13 -0.80
CA VAL A 87 0.13 2.40 -0.85
C VAL A 87 0.73 2.47 -2.25
N ASP A 88 2.04 2.41 -2.37
CA ASP A 88 2.71 2.35 -3.67
C ASP A 88 2.58 0.95 -4.30
N GLY A 89 2.61 0.89 -5.61
CA GLY A 89 2.40 -0.34 -6.37
C GLY A 89 0.95 -0.81 -6.34
N ALA A 90 0.77 -2.12 -6.38
CA ALA A 90 -0.53 -2.77 -6.25
C ALA A 90 -0.85 -3.04 -4.78
N ALA A 91 -2.07 -2.72 -4.36
CA ALA A 91 -2.50 -2.95 -2.98
C ALA A 91 -2.42 -4.43 -2.56
N SER A 92 -2.67 -5.34 -3.50
CA SER A 92 -2.61 -6.79 -3.28
C SER A 92 -1.20 -7.30 -2.92
N GLU A 93 -0.16 -6.54 -3.21
CA GLU A 93 1.24 -6.90 -2.97
C GLU A 93 1.79 -6.31 -1.67
N ASP A 94 1.00 -5.54 -0.94
CA ASP A 94 1.44 -4.83 0.24
C ASP A 94 1.13 -5.61 1.54
N ASN A 95 2.16 -5.85 2.35
CA ASN A 95 2.01 -6.61 3.59
C ASN A 95 1.20 -5.87 4.66
N SER A 96 1.24 -4.55 4.70
CA SER A 96 0.41 -3.77 5.62
C SER A 96 -1.08 -3.90 5.28
N VAL A 97 -1.41 -4.03 4.00
CA VAL A 97 -2.78 -4.28 3.54
C VAL A 97 -3.29 -5.64 4.01
N LYS A 98 -2.44 -6.67 3.97
CA LYS A 98 -2.78 -7.99 4.55
C LYS A 98 -3.11 -7.88 6.03
N ALA A 99 -2.34 -7.11 6.77
CA ALA A 99 -2.59 -6.88 8.20
C ALA A 99 -3.93 -6.18 8.44
N ILE A 100 -4.26 -5.17 7.64
CA ILE A 100 -5.54 -4.45 7.71
C ILE A 100 -6.73 -5.39 7.41
N LEU A 101 -6.61 -6.19 6.36
CA LEU A 101 -7.66 -7.16 5.98
C LEU A 101 -7.94 -8.18 7.08
N ARG A 102 -6.88 -8.66 7.75
CA ARG A 102 -7.01 -9.60 8.87
C ARG A 102 -7.65 -8.95 10.09
N ALA A 103 -7.24 -7.73 10.42
CA ALA A 103 -7.69 -7.04 11.64
C ALA A 103 -9.09 -6.45 11.52
N ALA A 104 -9.42 -5.85 10.38
CA ALA A 104 -10.71 -5.20 10.16
C ALA A 104 -11.78 -6.14 9.58
N GLY A 105 -11.35 -7.24 8.98
CA GLY A 105 -12.22 -8.17 8.24
C GLY A 105 -12.46 -7.72 6.80
N LYS A 106 -12.41 -8.67 5.89
CA LYS A 106 -12.52 -8.41 4.43
C LYS A 106 -13.79 -7.65 4.03
N LYS A 107 -14.88 -7.84 4.76
CA LYS A 107 -16.16 -7.16 4.49
C LYS A 107 -16.12 -5.66 4.78
N ASN A 108 -15.18 -5.22 5.62
CA ASN A 108 -15.05 -3.84 6.06
C ASN A 108 -13.96 -3.06 5.31
N VAL A 109 -13.33 -3.71 4.33
CA VAL A 109 -12.22 -3.12 3.56
C VAL A 109 -12.52 -3.26 2.07
N ARG A 110 -12.54 -2.13 1.38
CA ARG A 110 -12.57 -2.07 -0.08
C ARG A 110 -11.13 -1.93 -0.58
N VAL A 111 -10.74 -2.73 -1.55
CA VAL A 111 -9.42 -2.67 -2.17
C VAL A 111 -9.56 -2.21 -3.62
N ILE A 112 -8.92 -1.11 -3.96
CA ILE A 112 -8.75 -0.62 -5.33
C ILE A 112 -7.30 -0.85 -5.69
N ASN A 113 -7.04 -1.80 -6.57
CA ASN A 113 -5.68 -2.16 -6.93
C ASN A 113 -5.04 -1.09 -7.82
N GLY A 114 -3.73 -1.12 -7.94
CA GLY A 114 -2.96 -0.20 -8.78
C GLY A 114 -2.01 -0.97 -9.69
N VAL A 115 -1.22 -0.24 -10.46
CA VAL A 115 -0.18 -0.83 -11.31
C VAL A 115 0.83 -1.58 -10.43
N SER A 116 1.07 -2.84 -10.76
CA SER A 116 1.95 -3.74 -10.01
C SER A 116 3.42 -3.43 -10.30
N LYS A 117 4.23 -3.26 -9.25
CA LYS A 117 5.69 -3.18 -9.38
C LYS A 117 6.28 -4.45 -9.99
N ILE A 118 5.71 -5.59 -9.60
CA ILE A 118 6.15 -6.90 -10.09
C ILE A 118 5.90 -7.01 -11.59
N ALA A 119 4.73 -6.62 -12.07
CA ALA A 119 4.40 -6.62 -13.49
C ALA A 119 5.29 -5.67 -14.29
N GLU A 120 5.58 -4.48 -13.76
CA GLU A 120 6.48 -3.51 -14.38
C GLU A 120 7.93 -4.04 -14.46
N ILE A 121 8.41 -4.69 -13.41
CA ILE A 121 9.74 -5.32 -13.39
C ILE A 121 9.79 -6.47 -14.39
N ALA A 122 8.79 -7.31 -14.44
CA ALA A 122 8.71 -8.43 -15.39
C ALA A 122 8.73 -7.93 -16.86
N ALA A 123 7.96 -6.89 -17.14
CA ALA A 123 7.94 -6.28 -18.47
C ALA A 123 9.30 -5.67 -18.84
N ALA A 124 9.94 -4.92 -17.94
CA ALA A 124 11.26 -4.33 -18.16
C ALA A 124 12.34 -5.38 -18.34
N ALA A 125 12.23 -6.51 -17.66
CA ALA A 125 13.18 -7.64 -17.77
C ALA A 125 12.84 -8.60 -18.92
N ARG A 126 11.80 -8.32 -19.71
CA ARG A 126 11.36 -9.14 -20.85
C ARG A 126 10.97 -10.57 -20.45
N PHE A 127 10.23 -10.69 -19.35
CA PHE A 127 9.71 -11.98 -18.88
C PHE A 127 8.34 -12.34 -19.48
N GLU A 128 7.96 -11.73 -20.56
CA GLU A 128 6.72 -12.02 -21.27
C GLU A 128 6.62 -13.51 -21.62
N GLY A 129 5.50 -14.12 -21.29
CA GLY A 129 5.26 -15.54 -21.52
C GLY A 129 5.99 -16.47 -20.56
N CYS A 130 6.72 -15.96 -19.58
CA CYS A 130 7.39 -16.75 -18.56
C CYS A 130 6.56 -16.83 -17.27
N SER A 131 6.70 -17.94 -16.56
CA SER A 131 6.19 -18.04 -15.19
C SER A 131 7.20 -17.46 -14.20
N TYR A 132 6.74 -16.76 -13.20
CA TYR A 132 7.58 -16.24 -12.12
C TYR A 132 6.83 -16.28 -10.80
N GLN A 133 7.59 -16.26 -9.71
CA GLN A 133 7.06 -16.17 -8.35
C GLN A 133 7.63 -14.94 -7.67
N ALA A 134 6.75 -14.13 -7.09
CA ALA A 134 7.15 -12.99 -6.28
C ALA A 134 7.18 -13.41 -4.81
N VAL A 135 8.27 -13.14 -4.14
CA VAL A 135 8.45 -13.42 -2.71
C VAL A 135 9.00 -12.19 -2.00
N SER A 136 8.63 -12.02 -0.74
CA SER A 136 9.17 -10.94 0.08
C SER A 136 10.63 -11.21 0.43
N ALA A 137 11.51 -10.22 0.28
CA ALA A 137 12.88 -10.32 0.71
C ALA A 137 13.01 -10.65 2.22
N CYS A 138 12.07 -10.19 3.02
CA CYS A 138 12.02 -10.51 4.44
C CYS A 138 11.73 -11.98 4.70
N GLU A 139 10.81 -12.57 3.95
CA GLU A 139 10.48 -14.00 4.04
C GLU A 139 11.66 -14.87 3.61
N ILE A 140 12.37 -14.48 2.54
CA ILE A 140 13.58 -15.19 2.11
C ILE A 140 14.63 -15.17 3.21
N ALA A 141 14.89 -14.03 3.82
CA ALA A 141 15.89 -13.88 4.87
C ALA A 141 15.55 -14.73 6.11
N GLU A 142 14.27 -14.85 6.46
CA GLU A 142 13.81 -15.71 7.54
C GLU A 142 14.00 -17.19 7.20
N THR A 143 13.59 -17.62 6.02
CA THR A 143 13.75 -18.98 5.52
C THR A 143 15.23 -19.40 5.51
N LEU A 144 16.10 -18.55 4.97
CA LEU A 144 17.54 -18.82 4.94
C LEU A 144 18.14 -18.96 6.34
N ARG A 145 17.67 -18.19 7.30
CA ARG A 145 18.09 -18.32 8.71
C ARG A 145 17.63 -19.65 9.34
N GLU A 146 16.37 -20.01 9.11
CA GLU A 146 15.81 -21.27 9.61
C GLU A 146 16.50 -22.50 9.02
N GLU A 147 16.91 -22.42 7.76
CA GLU A 147 17.64 -23.49 7.07
C GLU A 147 19.14 -23.49 7.38
N GLY A 148 19.64 -22.55 8.17
CA GLY A 148 21.06 -22.44 8.52
C GLY A 148 21.97 -21.95 7.41
N LEU A 149 21.41 -21.22 6.46
CA LEU A 149 22.15 -20.68 5.31
C LEU A 149 22.56 -19.22 5.51
#